data_d5ad3abfd2022db8c4f91ee25d170f66
#
_entry.id   d5ad3abfd2022db8c4f91ee25d170f66
#
_cell.length_a   1.000
_cell.length_b   1.000
_cell.length_c   1.000
_cell.angle_alpha   90.00
_cell.angle_beta   90.00
_cell.angle_gamma   90.00
#
_symmetry.space_group_name_H-M   'P 1'
#
loop_
_entity.id
_entity.type
_entity.pdbx_description
1 polymer ?
#
loop_
_entity_poly.entity_id
_entity_poly.type
_entity_poly.pdbx_seq_one_letter_code
_entity_poly.pdbx_strand_id
1 'polypeptide(L)'
;MEHTYYRIGEVSRVTGISKDTLHFYNKIGLLVPDHIDPDNQYRYYSLRNLWQLDIITTCRKLNIPLETVRQILSLRDNGEITRLLMEYRQEAIRLSRYYQQVAEDISWYGEEKERIERQKDRTEIQKKWLEEEVVIAGSFSKDARSYHASLQDAAKEELRYAPSIRRKYGYMLDMGGLKQGKVIKCREYLKLGHQEYTHISPENLYRIPAGTYLVFNLQIRNEEADFSPLLSWLAQNHQEIDAVYAEELGLQLFPYLDNYYCEVRAHLKTEKSS
;
A
#
# COMPACT_ATOMS: atom_id res chain seq x y z
N MET A 1 41.07 -25.46 -30.59
CA MET A 1 39.82 -24.70 -30.69
C MET A 1 40.23 -23.30 -31.10
N GLU A 2 39.76 -22.81 -32.24
CA GLU A 2 39.96 -21.41 -32.63
C GLU A 2 39.28 -20.49 -31.61
N HIS A 3 40.09 -19.66 -30.96
CA HIS A 3 39.56 -18.66 -30.02
C HIS A 3 38.90 -17.55 -30.81
N THR A 4 37.58 -17.53 -30.86
CA THR A 4 36.81 -16.45 -31.49
C THR A 4 36.86 -15.24 -30.56
N TYR A 5 37.51 -14.18 -31.01
CA TYR A 5 37.59 -12.91 -30.31
C TYR A 5 36.64 -11.87 -30.93
N TYR A 6 36.03 -11.05 -30.08
CA TYR A 6 35.13 -9.98 -30.43
C TYR A 6 35.79 -8.63 -30.13
N ARG A 7 35.68 -7.69 -31.07
CA ARG A 7 36.06 -6.29 -30.81
C ARG A 7 35.01 -5.59 -29.97
N ILE A 8 35.36 -4.51 -29.28
CA ILE A 8 34.46 -3.76 -28.40
C ILE A 8 33.15 -3.34 -29.12
N GLY A 9 33.20 -3.01 -30.41
CA GLY A 9 32.02 -2.66 -31.20
C GLY A 9 31.07 -3.84 -31.42
N GLU A 10 31.62 -5.05 -31.56
CA GLU A 10 30.84 -6.28 -31.70
C GLU A 10 30.21 -6.67 -30.38
N VAL A 11 30.95 -6.59 -29.28
CA VAL A 11 30.46 -6.81 -27.92
C VAL A 11 29.33 -5.84 -27.63
N SER A 12 29.51 -4.54 -27.91
CA SER A 12 28.48 -3.53 -27.72
C SER A 12 27.19 -3.85 -28.50
N ARG A 13 27.33 -4.30 -29.74
CA ARG A 13 26.17 -4.66 -30.59
C ARG A 13 25.43 -5.89 -30.07
N VAL A 14 26.16 -6.93 -29.67
CA VAL A 14 25.58 -8.20 -29.22
C VAL A 14 24.94 -8.07 -27.84
N THR A 15 25.58 -7.32 -26.92
CA THR A 15 25.13 -7.21 -25.53
C THR A 15 24.21 -6.01 -25.28
N GLY A 16 24.14 -5.04 -26.20
CA GLY A 16 23.43 -3.78 -26.00
C GLY A 16 24.13 -2.79 -25.04
N ILE A 17 25.30 -3.16 -24.50
CA ILE A 17 26.07 -2.33 -23.57
C ILE A 17 26.87 -1.29 -24.36
N SER A 18 26.83 -0.02 -23.96
CA SER A 18 27.59 1.02 -24.65
C SER A 18 29.10 0.79 -24.56
N LYS A 19 29.85 1.25 -25.59
CA LYS A 19 31.31 1.19 -25.57
C LYS A 19 31.90 1.89 -24.35
N ASP A 20 31.32 3.02 -23.95
CA ASP A 20 31.75 3.79 -22.79
C ASP A 20 31.58 3.00 -21.50
N THR A 21 30.47 2.28 -21.35
CA THR A 21 30.25 1.37 -20.23
C THR A 21 31.26 0.22 -20.22
N LEU A 22 31.57 -0.37 -21.38
CA LEU A 22 32.58 -1.41 -21.50
C LEU A 22 33.99 -0.89 -21.15
N HIS A 23 34.33 0.34 -21.57
CA HIS A 23 35.58 1.00 -21.18
C HIS A 23 35.61 1.27 -19.67
N PHE A 24 34.51 1.73 -19.11
CA PHE A 24 34.38 1.94 -17.67
C PHE A 24 34.55 0.63 -16.89
N TYR A 25 33.93 -0.47 -17.30
CA TYR A 25 34.08 -1.78 -16.65
C TYR A 25 35.51 -2.29 -16.71
N ASN A 26 36.20 -2.07 -17.84
CA ASN A 26 37.60 -2.37 -17.92
C ASN A 26 38.44 -1.50 -16.98
N LYS A 27 38.21 -0.19 -16.96
CA LYS A 27 38.93 0.76 -16.10
C LYS A 27 38.85 0.41 -14.60
N ILE A 28 37.69 -0.04 -14.16
CA ILE A 28 37.45 -0.43 -12.75
C ILE A 28 37.86 -1.91 -12.49
N GLY A 29 38.36 -2.66 -13.49
CA GLY A 29 38.73 -4.05 -13.36
C GLY A 29 37.54 -5.03 -13.17
N LEU A 30 36.32 -4.61 -13.53
CA LEU A 30 35.14 -5.47 -13.47
C LEU A 30 35.05 -6.43 -14.66
N LEU A 31 35.44 -5.97 -15.83
CA LEU A 31 35.53 -6.76 -17.06
C LEU A 31 36.91 -6.52 -17.71
N VAL A 32 37.76 -7.48 -17.63
CA VAL A 32 39.12 -7.41 -18.26
C VAL A 32 39.05 -8.12 -19.61
N PRO A 33 39.38 -7.44 -20.74
CA PRO A 33 39.48 -8.10 -22.04
C PRO A 33 40.52 -9.23 -22.02
N ASP A 34 40.24 -10.29 -22.72
CA ASP A 34 41.05 -11.48 -22.73
C ASP A 34 42.44 -11.23 -23.41
N HIS A 35 42.44 -10.30 -24.39
CA HIS A 35 43.64 -9.88 -25.11
C HIS A 35 43.58 -8.38 -25.43
N ILE A 36 44.75 -7.73 -25.28
CA ILE A 36 44.96 -6.35 -25.75
C ILE A 36 46.13 -6.41 -26.72
N ASP A 37 45.90 -5.97 -27.93
CA ASP A 37 46.91 -5.93 -28.98
C ASP A 37 47.99 -4.89 -28.61
N PRO A 38 49.27 -5.29 -28.49
CA PRO A 38 50.33 -4.40 -28.05
C PRO A 38 50.67 -3.30 -29.08
N ASP A 39 50.38 -3.52 -30.34
CA ASP A 39 50.74 -2.58 -31.44
C ASP A 39 49.72 -1.48 -31.61
N ASN A 40 48.45 -1.81 -31.49
CA ASN A 40 47.32 -0.86 -31.75
C ASN A 40 46.43 -0.62 -30.57
N GLN A 41 46.67 -1.28 -29.42
CA GLN A 41 45.92 -1.16 -28.17
C GLN A 41 44.42 -1.55 -28.29
N TYR A 42 44.06 -2.31 -29.36
CA TYR A 42 42.71 -2.83 -29.50
C TYR A 42 42.42 -3.91 -28.47
N ARG A 43 41.22 -3.86 -27.89
CA ARG A 43 40.73 -4.80 -26.89
C ARG A 43 39.91 -5.88 -27.57
N TYR A 44 40.23 -7.10 -27.23
CA TYR A 44 39.57 -8.31 -27.73
C TYR A 44 38.98 -9.09 -26.56
N TYR A 45 37.71 -9.44 -26.73
CA TYR A 45 36.89 -10.09 -25.73
C TYR A 45 36.57 -11.52 -26.20
N SER A 46 36.70 -12.48 -25.29
CA SER A 46 36.34 -13.87 -25.56
C SER A 46 34.87 -14.16 -25.22
N LEU A 47 34.40 -15.35 -25.55
CA LEU A 47 33.08 -15.84 -25.14
C LEU A 47 32.91 -15.81 -23.61
N ARG A 48 34.00 -16.08 -22.86
CA ARG A 48 34.00 -15.96 -21.40
C ARG A 48 33.64 -14.54 -20.94
N ASN A 49 34.19 -13.53 -21.60
CA ASN A 49 33.85 -12.13 -21.29
C ASN A 49 32.38 -11.83 -21.58
N LEU A 50 31.77 -12.41 -22.62
CA LEU A 50 30.35 -12.26 -22.90
C LEU A 50 29.49 -12.86 -21.76
N TRP A 51 29.81 -14.05 -21.28
CA TRP A 51 29.15 -14.65 -20.11
C TRP A 51 29.31 -13.82 -18.82
N GLN A 52 30.47 -13.22 -18.60
CA GLN A 52 30.66 -12.29 -17.49
C GLN A 52 29.76 -11.07 -17.63
N LEU A 53 29.58 -10.54 -18.85
CA LEU A 53 28.67 -9.42 -19.11
C LEU A 53 27.22 -9.79 -18.83
N ASP A 54 26.79 -11.01 -19.12
CA ASP A 54 25.44 -11.48 -18.80
C ASP A 54 25.20 -11.48 -17.29
N ILE A 55 26.16 -11.93 -16.49
CA ILE A 55 26.11 -11.89 -15.03
C ILE A 55 26.06 -10.42 -14.54
N ILE A 56 26.98 -9.57 -15.04
CA ILE A 56 27.04 -8.14 -14.70
C ILE A 56 25.68 -7.48 -14.98
N THR A 57 25.12 -7.71 -16.16
CA THR A 57 23.86 -7.11 -16.59
C THR A 57 22.70 -7.56 -15.72
N THR A 58 22.65 -8.85 -15.40
CA THR A 58 21.61 -9.41 -14.51
C THR A 58 21.69 -8.80 -13.11
N CYS A 59 22.89 -8.73 -12.54
CA CYS A 59 23.11 -8.11 -11.24
C CYS A 59 22.75 -6.61 -11.24
N ARG A 60 23.06 -5.89 -12.33
CA ARG A 60 22.73 -4.46 -12.47
C ARG A 60 21.24 -4.19 -12.54
N LYS A 61 20.42 -5.10 -13.12
CA LYS A 61 18.95 -5.00 -13.10
C LYS A 61 18.38 -5.00 -11.68
N LEU A 62 19.08 -5.62 -10.75
CA LEU A 62 18.74 -5.66 -9.32
C LEU A 62 19.44 -4.57 -8.50
N ASN A 63 20.12 -3.62 -9.15
CA ASN A 63 20.92 -2.56 -8.51
C ASN A 63 22.03 -3.09 -7.58
N ILE A 64 22.53 -4.30 -7.82
CA ILE A 64 23.64 -4.87 -7.04
C ILE A 64 24.88 -3.99 -7.23
N PRO A 65 25.58 -3.61 -6.15
CA PRO A 65 26.80 -2.81 -6.25
C PRO A 65 27.86 -3.48 -7.09
N LEU A 66 28.60 -2.72 -7.92
CA LEU A 66 29.62 -3.29 -8.82
C LEU A 66 30.73 -4.01 -8.06
N GLU A 67 31.02 -3.60 -6.83
CA GLU A 67 32.00 -4.29 -5.98
C GLU A 67 31.55 -5.72 -5.63
N THR A 68 30.28 -5.87 -5.28
CA THR A 68 29.67 -7.20 -5.05
C THR A 68 29.66 -8.04 -6.32
N VAL A 69 29.36 -7.43 -7.47
CA VAL A 69 29.45 -8.13 -8.78
C VAL A 69 30.87 -8.59 -9.05
N ARG A 70 31.89 -7.78 -8.74
CA ARG A 70 33.29 -8.16 -8.86
C ARG A 70 33.62 -9.37 -7.99
N GLN A 71 33.16 -9.40 -6.76
CA GLN A 71 33.32 -10.54 -5.85
C GLN A 71 32.72 -11.82 -6.45
N ILE A 72 31.49 -11.74 -6.97
CA ILE A 72 30.82 -12.87 -7.65
C ILE A 72 31.66 -13.38 -8.82
N LEU A 73 32.16 -12.48 -9.68
CA LEU A 73 32.96 -12.85 -10.85
C LEU A 73 34.36 -13.41 -10.49
N SER A 74 34.85 -13.11 -9.28
CA SER A 74 36.13 -13.63 -8.79
C SER A 74 36.06 -15.06 -8.24
N LEU A 75 34.85 -15.55 -7.95
CA LEU A 75 34.63 -16.91 -7.49
C LEU A 75 35.04 -17.90 -8.56
N ARG A 76 35.72 -18.97 -8.13
CA ARG A 76 36.17 -20.04 -9.02
C ARG A 76 35.29 -21.28 -8.99
N ASP A 77 34.39 -21.34 -8.03
CA ASP A 77 33.43 -22.42 -7.85
C ASP A 77 32.05 -22.03 -8.40
N ASN A 78 31.61 -22.77 -9.41
CA ASN A 78 30.28 -22.58 -10.01
C ASN A 78 29.16 -22.81 -8.99
N GLY A 79 29.34 -23.66 -7.99
CA GLY A 79 28.37 -23.89 -6.93
C GLY A 79 28.14 -22.64 -6.05
N GLU A 80 29.23 -21.96 -5.68
CA GLU A 80 29.15 -20.70 -4.92
C GLU A 80 28.51 -19.58 -5.73
N ILE A 81 28.87 -19.44 -7.01
CA ILE A 81 28.24 -18.47 -7.91
C ILE A 81 26.74 -18.74 -8.00
N THR A 82 26.36 -20.01 -8.22
CA THR A 82 24.95 -20.39 -8.33
C THR A 82 24.18 -20.10 -7.04
N ARG A 83 24.76 -20.41 -5.87
CA ARG A 83 24.14 -20.14 -4.56
C ARG A 83 23.85 -18.66 -4.39
N LEU A 84 24.81 -17.79 -4.64
CA LEU A 84 24.66 -16.34 -4.55
C LEU A 84 23.61 -15.81 -5.53
N LEU A 85 23.62 -16.28 -6.77
CA LEU A 85 22.60 -15.88 -7.75
C LEU A 85 21.18 -16.32 -7.33
N MET A 86 21.04 -17.45 -6.63
CA MET A 86 19.75 -17.88 -6.08
C MET A 86 19.28 -17.02 -4.92
N GLU A 87 20.18 -16.48 -4.09
CA GLU A 87 19.82 -15.50 -3.06
C GLU A 87 19.28 -14.21 -3.71
N TYR A 88 19.96 -13.69 -4.73
CA TYR A 88 19.47 -12.53 -5.49
C TYR A 88 18.15 -12.80 -6.24
N ARG A 89 17.94 -14.03 -6.71
CA ARG A 89 16.65 -14.43 -7.28
C ARG A 89 15.53 -14.30 -6.26
N GLN A 90 15.75 -14.71 -5.00
CA GLN A 90 14.72 -14.56 -3.95
C GLN A 90 14.40 -13.08 -3.69
N GLU A 91 15.43 -12.24 -3.66
CA GLU A 91 15.24 -10.79 -3.51
C GLU A 91 14.48 -10.19 -4.70
N ALA A 92 14.78 -10.61 -5.93
CA ALA A 92 14.03 -10.18 -7.11
C ALA A 92 12.55 -10.58 -7.05
N ILE A 93 12.24 -11.79 -6.56
CA ILE A 93 10.86 -12.26 -6.35
C ILE A 93 10.18 -11.40 -5.29
N ARG A 94 10.87 -11.10 -4.18
CA ARG A 94 10.34 -10.24 -3.11
C ARG A 94 10.01 -8.85 -3.64
N LEU A 95 10.93 -8.22 -4.38
CA LEU A 95 10.71 -6.91 -4.99
C LEU A 95 9.58 -6.92 -6.02
N SER A 96 9.47 -7.98 -6.83
CA SER A 96 8.38 -8.12 -7.80
C SER A 96 7.02 -8.13 -7.10
N ARG A 97 6.86 -8.89 -6.02
CA ARG A 97 5.63 -8.93 -5.23
C ARG A 97 5.33 -7.57 -4.59
N TYR A 98 6.36 -6.92 -4.06
CA TYR A 98 6.23 -5.59 -3.48
C TYR A 98 5.72 -4.57 -4.50
N TYR A 99 6.33 -4.51 -5.70
CA TYR A 99 5.88 -3.58 -6.74
C TYR A 99 4.50 -3.93 -7.30
N GLN A 100 4.15 -5.21 -7.37
CA GLN A 100 2.80 -5.62 -7.73
C GLN A 100 1.79 -5.10 -6.69
N GLN A 101 2.06 -5.26 -5.41
CA GLN A 101 1.22 -4.72 -4.34
C GLN A 101 1.09 -3.19 -4.44
N VAL A 102 2.19 -2.48 -4.66
CA VAL A 102 2.18 -1.01 -4.85
C VAL A 102 1.31 -0.62 -6.06
N ALA A 103 1.40 -1.36 -7.17
CA ALA A 103 0.57 -1.09 -8.34
C ALA A 103 -0.93 -1.31 -8.07
N GLU A 104 -1.28 -2.37 -7.36
CA GLU A 104 -2.65 -2.65 -6.93
C GLU A 104 -3.16 -1.56 -5.97
N ASP A 105 -2.33 -1.13 -5.04
CA ASP A 105 -2.65 -0.07 -4.09
C ASP A 105 -2.89 1.28 -4.81
N ILE A 106 -2.08 1.59 -5.83
CA ILE A 106 -2.29 2.80 -6.65
C ILE A 106 -3.61 2.69 -7.44
N SER A 107 -3.92 1.52 -8.01
CA SER A 107 -5.18 1.30 -8.74
C SER A 107 -6.39 1.52 -7.85
N TRP A 108 -6.31 1.13 -6.59
CA TRP A 108 -7.36 1.33 -5.60
C TRP A 108 -7.75 2.82 -5.44
N TYR A 109 -6.80 3.77 -5.56
CA TYR A 109 -7.14 5.20 -5.52
C TYR A 109 -8.09 5.61 -6.64
N GLY A 110 -7.88 5.07 -7.85
CA GLY A 110 -8.78 5.30 -8.97
C GLY A 110 -10.18 4.71 -8.72
N GLU A 111 -10.22 3.48 -8.23
CA GLU A 111 -11.47 2.76 -7.88
C GLU A 111 -12.26 3.50 -6.81
N GLU A 112 -11.60 4.02 -5.76
CA GLU A 112 -12.25 4.80 -4.71
C GLU A 112 -12.84 6.09 -5.23
N LYS A 113 -12.15 6.81 -6.12
CA LYS A 113 -12.68 8.00 -6.78
C LYS A 113 -13.97 7.68 -7.54
N GLU A 114 -13.93 6.63 -8.36
CA GLU A 114 -15.13 6.20 -9.10
C GLU A 114 -16.25 5.72 -8.18
N ARG A 115 -15.91 5.08 -7.06
CA ARG A 115 -16.87 4.64 -6.05
C ARG A 115 -17.62 5.84 -5.45
N ILE A 116 -16.89 6.90 -5.11
CA ILE A 116 -17.51 8.14 -4.60
C ILE A 116 -18.48 8.69 -5.63
N GLU A 117 -18.04 8.88 -6.87
CA GLU A 117 -18.88 9.45 -7.92
C GLU A 117 -20.17 8.66 -8.15
N ARG A 118 -20.13 7.34 -7.98
CA ARG A 118 -21.31 6.47 -8.10
C ARG A 118 -22.19 6.43 -6.85
N GLN A 119 -21.64 6.73 -5.67
CA GLN A 119 -22.33 6.52 -4.38
C GLN A 119 -22.67 7.80 -3.64
N LYS A 120 -22.02 8.94 -3.93
CA LYS A 120 -22.22 10.20 -3.20
C LYS A 120 -23.70 10.63 -3.10
N ASP A 121 -24.49 10.32 -4.13
CA ASP A 121 -25.90 10.71 -4.22
C ASP A 121 -26.86 9.67 -3.61
N ARG A 122 -26.36 8.60 -2.99
CA ARG A 122 -27.19 7.59 -2.31
C ARG A 122 -27.61 8.06 -0.92
N THR A 123 -28.46 9.07 -0.87
CA THR A 123 -28.94 9.67 0.37
C THR A 123 -30.13 8.92 0.98
N GLU A 124 -30.75 7.99 0.24
CA GLU A 124 -31.88 7.19 0.73
C GLU A 124 -31.47 6.24 1.85
N ILE A 125 -32.23 6.22 2.92
CA ILE A 125 -31.99 5.35 4.06
C ILE A 125 -32.38 3.92 3.71
N GLN A 126 -31.44 3.02 3.83
CA GLN A 126 -31.60 1.58 3.62
C GLN A 126 -31.47 0.85 4.96
N LYS A 127 -32.46 0.03 5.30
CA LYS A 127 -32.36 -0.87 6.46
C LYS A 127 -31.62 -2.13 6.04
N LYS A 128 -30.46 -2.42 6.66
CA LYS A 128 -29.59 -3.56 6.33
C LYS A 128 -29.13 -4.29 7.58
N TRP A 129 -28.99 -5.60 7.48
CA TRP A 129 -28.23 -6.39 8.43
C TRP A 129 -26.75 -6.30 8.06
N LEU A 130 -25.88 -5.96 9.03
CA LEU A 130 -24.43 -5.96 8.87
C LEU A 130 -23.82 -6.95 9.88
N GLU A 131 -22.83 -7.69 9.40
CA GLU A 131 -22.04 -8.59 10.23
C GLU A 131 -21.10 -7.82 11.15
N GLU A 132 -20.60 -8.49 12.20
CA GLU A 132 -19.58 -7.92 13.07
C GLU A 132 -18.32 -7.56 12.27
N GLU A 133 -17.80 -6.37 12.48
CA GLU A 133 -16.53 -5.93 11.90
C GLU A 133 -15.51 -5.63 13.01
N VAL A 134 -14.28 -6.12 12.85
CA VAL A 134 -13.15 -5.76 13.71
C VAL A 134 -12.35 -4.64 13.07
N VAL A 135 -12.08 -3.59 13.82
CA VAL A 135 -11.35 -2.41 13.35
C VAL A 135 -10.27 -2.01 14.35
N ILE A 136 -9.23 -1.36 13.88
CA ILE A 136 -8.24 -0.73 14.76
C ILE A 136 -8.84 0.59 15.22
N ALA A 137 -8.90 0.84 16.51
CA ALA A 137 -9.52 2.04 17.03
C ALA A 137 -8.63 2.76 18.05
N GLY A 138 -8.61 4.07 17.95
CA GLY A 138 -8.02 4.93 18.95
C GLY A 138 -8.84 4.99 20.24
N SER A 139 -8.38 5.74 21.22
CA SER A 139 -9.08 6.00 22.47
C SER A 139 -10.36 6.83 22.22
N PHE A 140 -11.32 6.70 23.14
CA PHE A 140 -12.51 7.50 23.13
C PHE A 140 -12.19 8.92 23.60
N SER A 141 -12.38 9.94 22.75
CA SER A 141 -12.15 11.34 23.06
C SER A 141 -12.93 12.23 22.11
N LYS A 142 -13.42 13.37 22.59
CA LYS A 142 -14.03 14.41 21.74
C LYS A 142 -13.01 15.44 21.22
N ASP A 143 -11.75 15.32 21.62
CA ASP A 143 -10.67 16.13 21.10
C ASP A 143 -10.01 15.44 19.90
N ALA A 144 -10.08 16.10 18.74
CA ALA A 144 -9.58 15.55 17.46
C ALA A 144 -8.10 15.16 17.50
N ARG A 145 -7.26 15.94 18.18
CA ARG A 145 -5.84 15.63 18.30
C ARG A 145 -5.61 14.36 19.10
N SER A 146 -6.36 14.18 20.18
CA SER A 146 -6.23 13.02 21.07
C SER A 146 -6.69 11.73 20.42
N TYR A 147 -7.85 11.70 19.76
CA TYR A 147 -8.33 10.46 19.14
C TYR A 147 -7.48 10.08 17.91
N HIS A 148 -7.05 11.07 17.09
CA HIS A 148 -6.22 10.80 15.93
C HIS A 148 -4.83 10.29 16.33
N ALA A 149 -4.16 10.95 17.29
CA ALA A 149 -2.86 10.49 17.79
C ALA A 149 -2.96 9.06 18.37
N SER A 150 -3.99 8.79 19.16
CA SER A 150 -4.25 7.47 19.72
C SER A 150 -4.47 6.40 18.65
N LEU A 151 -5.17 6.72 17.54
CA LEU A 151 -5.33 5.80 16.44
C LEU A 151 -4.00 5.52 15.73
N GLN A 152 -3.19 6.56 15.47
CA GLN A 152 -1.89 6.39 14.84
C GLN A 152 -0.95 5.52 15.69
N ASP A 153 -0.95 5.71 17.01
CA ASP A 153 -0.17 4.87 17.91
C ASP A 153 -0.67 3.42 17.92
N ALA A 154 -1.98 3.22 17.97
CA ALA A 154 -2.61 1.89 17.93
C ALA A 154 -2.31 1.14 16.63
N ALA A 155 -2.32 1.84 15.49
CA ALA A 155 -2.12 1.23 14.17
C ALA A 155 -0.63 1.06 13.78
N LYS A 156 0.28 1.66 14.51
CA LYS A 156 1.70 1.83 14.13
C LYS A 156 2.39 0.53 13.73
N GLU A 157 2.25 -0.51 14.53
CA GLU A 157 2.93 -1.78 14.28
C GLU A 157 2.29 -2.51 13.08
N GLU A 158 0.96 -2.54 12.97
CA GLU A 158 0.28 -3.15 11.83
C GLU A 158 0.64 -2.43 10.52
N LEU A 159 0.63 -1.10 10.52
CA LEU A 159 0.99 -0.30 9.35
C LEU A 159 2.46 -0.45 8.94
N ARG A 160 3.32 -0.83 9.88
CA ARG A 160 4.73 -1.13 9.61
C ARG A 160 4.91 -2.47 8.88
N TYR A 161 4.12 -3.50 9.23
CA TYR A 161 4.23 -4.85 8.69
C TYR A 161 3.27 -5.12 7.53
N ALA A 162 2.14 -4.44 7.49
CA ALA A 162 1.17 -4.50 6.40
C ALA A 162 1.22 -3.20 5.58
N PRO A 163 2.11 -3.09 4.60
CA PRO A 163 2.36 -1.84 3.88
C PRO A 163 1.22 -1.40 2.95
N SER A 164 0.08 -2.13 2.93
CA SER A 164 -1.05 -1.73 2.11
C SER A 164 -1.54 -0.32 2.46
N ILE A 165 -1.70 0.50 1.42
CA ILE A 165 -2.27 1.85 1.55
C ILE A 165 -3.80 1.86 1.50
N ARG A 166 -4.44 0.70 1.34
CA ARG A 166 -5.89 0.54 1.34
C ARG A 166 -6.43 0.74 2.74
N ARG A 167 -6.61 2.00 3.10
CA ARG A 167 -7.05 2.44 4.42
C ARG A 167 -8.39 3.11 4.29
N LYS A 168 -9.33 2.74 5.14
CA LYS A 168 -10.61 3.43 5.30
C LYS A 168 -10.72 3.94 6.71
N TYR A 169 -10.86 5.23 6.84
CA TYR A 169 -11.11 5.89 8.11
C TYR A 169 -12.60 5.94 8.39
N GLY A 170 -12.95 5.75 9.64
CA GLY A 170 -14.29 5.89 10.12
C GLY A 170 -14.31 6.49 11.51
N TYR A 171 -15.48 6.96 11.90
CA TYR A 171 -15.68 7.65 13.16
C TYR A 171 -16.92 7.10 13.86
N MET A 172 -16.85 7.02 15.18
CA MET A 172 -18.00 6.89 16.03
C MET A 172 -18.49 8.31 16.37
N LEU A 173 -19.75 8.58 16.12
CA LEU A 173 -20.34 9.91 16.33
C LEU A 173 -21.08 10.02 17.66
N ASP A 174 -20.99 11.19 18.30
CA ASP A 174 -21.83 11.55 19.44
C ASP A 174 -23.25 11.78 18.99
N MET A 175 -24.17 10.98 19.50
CA MET A 175 -25.60 11.09 19.14
C MET A 175 -26.25 12.41 19.57
N GLY A 176 -25.72 13.09 20.59
CA GLY A 176 -26.22 14.40 21.03
C GLY A 176 -26.04 15.50 19.98
N GLY A 177 -25.03 15.38 19.12
CA GLY A 177 -24.80 16.32 18.03
C GLY A 177 -25.74 16.19 16.86
N LEU A 178 -26.30 15.01 16.62
CA LEU A 178 -27.14 14.72 15.45
C LEU A 178 -28.38 15.63 15.33
N LYS A 179 -29.04 15.89 16.45
CA LYS A 179 -30.23 16.75 16.50
C LYS A 179 -29.93 18.22 16.15
N GLN A 180 -28.65 18.62 16.27
CA GLN A 180 -28.16 19.97 15.98
C GLN A 180 -27.51 20.07 14.62
N GLY A 181 -27.48 18.96 13.85
CA GLY A 181 -26.76 18.88 12.58
C GLY A 181 -25.23 18.88 12.73
N LYS A 182 -24.70 18.64 13.94
CA LYS A 182 -23.25 18.65 14.21
C LYS A 182 -22.67 17.28 14.17
N VAL A 183 -21.54 17.16 13.49
CA VAL A 183 -20.72 15.95 13.43
C VAL A 183 -19.68 16.03 14.55
N ILE A 184 -19.99 15.44 15.69
CA ILE A 184 -19.07 15.37 16.82
C ILE A 184 -18.48 13.97 16.84
N LYS A 185 -17.22 13.85 16.42
CA LYS A 185 -16.48 12.61 16.43
C LYS A 185 -16.01 12.31 17.86
N CYS A 186 -16.21 11.10 18.34
CA CYS A 186 -15.79 10.70 19.67
C CYS A 186 -14.81 9.51 19.69
N ARG A 187 -14.63 8.86 18.56
CA ARG A 187 -13.62 7.84 18.35
C ARG A 187 -13.33 7.72 16.88
N GLU A 188 -12.06 7.63 16.52
CA GLU A 188 -11.63 7.32 15.17
C GLU A 188 -11.22 5.85 15.07
N TYR A 189 -11.51 5.22 13.95
CA TYR A 189 -11.09 3.87 13.66
C TYR A 189 -10.54 3.74 12.23
N LEU A 190 -9.74 2.72 12.02
CA LEU A 190 -9.09 2.39 10.76
C LEU A 190 -9.46 0.96 10.34
N LYS A 191 -9.90 0.81 9.11
CA LYS A 191 -10.00 -0.48 8.42
C LYS A 191 -8.86 -0.62 7.43
N LEU A 192 -8.19 -1.76 7.45
CA LEU A 192 -7.25 -2.17 6.41
C LEU A 192 -7.95 -3.13 5.44
N GLY A 193 -7.31 -3.38 4.30
CA GLY A 193 -7.85 -4.28 3.28
C GLY A 193 -7.90 -5.77 3.67
N HIS A 194 -7.41 -6.13 4.86
CA HIS A 194 -7.49 -7.46 5.48
C HIS A 194 -8.17 -7.36 6.85
N GLN A 195 -8.79 -8.45 7.28
CA GLN A 195 -9.57 -8.48 8.54
C GLN A 195 -8.79 -9.04 9.73
N GLU A 196 -7.63 -9.64 9.51
CA GLU A 196 -6.79 -10.19 10.56
C GLU A 196 -5.68 -9.19 10.93
N TYR A 197 -5.73 -8.68 12.14
CA TYR A 197 -4.75 -7.75 12.68
C TYR A 197 -3.84 -8.48 13.67
N THR A 198 -2.69 -8.93 13.19
CA THR A 198 -1.78 -9.82 13.96
C THR A 198 -0.81 -9.06 14.85
N HIS A 199 -0.56 -7.79 14.54
CA HIS A 199 0.40 -6.93 15.27
C HIS A 199 -0.27 -5.88 16.16
N ILE A 200 -1.60 -5.99 16.35
CA ILE A 200 -2.37 -5.03 17.15
C ILE A 200 -2.70 -5.64 18.51
N SER A 201 -2.41 -4.89 19.56
CA SER A 201 -2.85 -5.22 20.91
C SER A 201 -4.38 -5.29 20.99
N PRO A 202 -4.95 -6.31 21.68
CA PRO A 202 -6.42 -6.50 21.73
C PRO A 202 -7.20 -5.29 22.25
N GLU A 203 -6.62 -4.46 23.12
CA GLU A 203 -7.21 -3.22 23.64
C GLU A 203 -7.38 -2.13 22.56
N ASN A 204 -6.62 -2.21 21.47
CA ASN A 204 -6.69 -1.32 20.34
C ASN A 204 -7.61 -1.84 19.21
N LEU A 205 -8.21 -3.00 19.41
CA LEU A 205 -9.22 -3.53 18.52
C LEU A 205 -10.61 -3.19 19.05
N TYR A 206 -11.46 -2.71 18.14
CA TYR A 206 -12.87 -2.45 18.43
C TYR A 206 -13.76 -3.31 17.51
N ARG A 207 -14.82 -3.88 18.11
CA ARG A 207 -15.80 -4.67 17.39
C ARG A 207 -17.03 -3.80 17.14
N ILE A 208 -17.26 -3.44 15.88
CA ILE A 208 -18.52 -2.87 15.44
C ILE A 208 -19.53 -4.02 15.44
N PRO A 209 -20.60 -3.96 16.25
CA PRO A 209 -21.44 -5.13 16.45
C PRO A 209 -22.22 -5.53 15.20
N ALA A 210 -22.48 -6.84 15.07
CA ALA A 210 -23.47 -7.31 14.11
C ALA A 210 -24.87 -6.79 14.49
N GLY A 211 -25.68 -6.47 13.51
CA GLY A 211 -27.04 -6.00 13.80
C GLY A 211 -27.70 -5.33 12.62
N THR A 212 -28.90 -4.79 12.88
CA THR A 212 -29.64 -4.03 11.89
C THR A 212 -29.22 -2.57 11.93
N TYR A 213 -28.85 -2.04 10.78
CA TYR A 213 -28.41 -0.67 10.60
C TYR A 213 -29.27 0.07 9.60
N LEU A 214 -29.43 1.37 9.82
CA LEU A 214 -29.86 2.32 8.80
C LEU A 214 -28.59 2.84 8.10
N VAL A 215 -28.48 2.56 6.80
CA VAL A 215 -27.30 2.88 5.99
C VAL A 215 -27.68 3.89 4.92
N PHE A 216 -26.97 5.00 4.85
CA PHE A 216 -27.17 6.06 3.87
C PHE A 216 -25.89 6.89 3.73
N ASN A 217 -25.76 7.64 2.65
CA ASN A 217 -24.63 8.54 2.46
C ASN A 217 -25.03 9.98 2.75
N LEU A 218 -24.11 10.73 3.32
CA LEU A 218 -24.27 12.16 3.50
C LEU A 218 -22.96 12.91 3.25
N GLN A 219 -23.11 14.19 2.94
CA GLN A 219 -21.99 15.10 2.81
C GLN A 219 -21.80 15.84 4.14
N ILE A 220 -20.56 15.84 4.63
CA ILE A 220 -20.15 16.61 5.80
C ILE A 220 -19.43 17.86 5.30
N ARG A 221 -19.82 19.02 5.81
CA ARG A 221 -19.19 20.32 5.50
C ARG A 221 -18.90 21.06 6.79
N ASN A 222 -17.62 21.37 7.04
CA ASN A 222 -17.22 22.07 8.27
C ASN A 222 -17.75 21.41 9.55
N GLU A 223 -17.69 20.07 9.62
CA GLU A 223 -18.22 19.27 10.73
C GLU A 223 -19.73 19.47 10.97
N GLU A 224 -20.48 19.81 9.92
CA GLU A 224 -21.94 19.88 9.92
C GLU A 224 -22.51 18.98 8.81
N ALA A 225 -23.68 18.37 9.08
CA ALA A 225 -24.38 17.53 8.13
C ALA A 225 -25.90 17.51 8.43
N ASP A 226 -26.70 17.25 7.40
CA ASP A 226 -28.16 17.13 7.54
C ASP A 226 -28.54 15.71 7.96
N PHE A 227 -28.83 15.53 9.26
CA PHE A 227 -29.35 14.29 9.82
C PHE A 227 -30.89 14.26 9.88
N SER A 228 -31.59 15.27 9.37
CA SER A 228 -33.07 15.34 9.43
C SER A 228 -33.76 14.13 8.78
N PRO A 229 -33.23 13.54 7.65
CA PRO A 229 -33.82 12.33 7.10
C PRO A 229 -33.76 11.14 8.07
N LEU A 230 -32.63 10.94 8.76
CA LEU A 230 -32.44 9.88 9.76
C LEU A 230 -33.42 10.09 10.93
N LEU A 231 -33.46 11.30 11.49
CA LEU A 231 -34.31 11.61 12.64
C LEU A 231 -35.79 11.44 12.31
N SER A 232 -36.20 11.86 11.10
CA SER A 232 -37.58 11.69 10.61
C SER A 232 -37.94 10.21 10.44
N TRP A 233 -37.02 9.42 9.87
CA TRP A 233 -37.23 7.99 9.71
C TRP A 233 -37.40 7.28 11.06
N LEU A 234 -36.53 7.60 12.04
CA LEU A 234 -36.60 7.02 13.39
C LEU A 234 -37.95 7.36 14.07
N ALA A 235 -38.40 8.61 13.96
CA ALA A 235 -39.67 9.07 14.53
C ALA A 235 -40.86 8.36 13.89
N GLN A 236 -40.90 8.25 12.56
CA GLN A 236 -42.00 7.61 11.81
C GLN A 236 -42.10 6.11 12.09
N ASN A 237 -40.98 5.45 12.34
CA ASN A 237 -40.90 4.00 12.56
C ASN A 237 -40.86 3.61 14.05
N HIS A 238 -40.94 4.57 14.96
CA HIS A 238 -40.83 4.36 16.42
C HIS A 238 -39.58 3.52 16.81
N GLN A 239 -38.47 3.79 16.13
CA GLN A 239 -37.19 3.08 16.35
C GLN A 239 -36.19 3.99 17.06
N GLU A 240 -35.31 3.37 17.83
CA GLU A 240 -34.17 4.04 18.48
C GLU A 240 -32.85 3.47 17.98
N ILE A 241 -31.82 4.29 18.06
CA ILE A 241 -30.43 3.90 17.76
C ILE A 241 -29.60 3.98 19.03
N ASP A 242 -28.55 3.18 19.10
CA ASP A 242 -27.58 3.18 20.21
C ASP A 242 -26.18 3.53 19.80
N ALA A 243 -25.86 3.48 18.50
CA ALA A 243 -24.57 3.89 17.96
C ALA A 243 -24.71 4.46 16.54
N VAL A 244 -23.85 5.39 16.19
CA VAL A 244 -23.73 5.92 14.84
C VAL A 244 -22.26 5.92 14.42
N TYR A 245 -22.00 5.29 13.29
CA TYR A 245 -20.70 5.24 12.65
C TYR A 245 -20.75 6.00 11.34
N ALA A 246 -19.68 6.72 11.01
CA ALA A 246 -19.52 7.38 9.72
C ALA A 246 -18.20 6.91 9.11
N GLU A 247 -18.24 6.21 7.99
CA GLU A 247 -17.09 5.75 7.25
C GLU A 247 -16.84 6.65 6.05
N GLU A 248 -15.65 7.20 5.93
CA GLU A 248 -15.31 8.10 4.84
C GLU A 248 -15.42 7.38 3.49
N LEU A 249 -16.08 8.01 2.55
CA LEU A 249 -16.14 7.59 1.17
C LEU A 249 -14.98 8.21 0.42
N GLY A 250 -14.03 7.35 0.01
CA GLY A 250 -12.87 7.72 -0.79
C GLY A 250 -11.73 8.32 0.02
N LEU A 251 -10.80 8.89 -0.74
CA LEU A 251 -9.64 9.54 -0.18
C LEU A 251 -9.92 11.00 0.07
N GLN A 252 -9.72 11.45 1.29
CA GLN A 252 -9.62 12.88 1.59
C GLN A 252 -8.27 13.38 1.05
N LEU A 253 -8.22 13.66 -0.26
CA LEU A 253 -7.08 14.31 -0.86
C LEU A 253 -7.23 15.82 -0.68
N PHE A 254 -6.19 16.46 -0.15
CA PHE A 254 -6.09 17.92 -0.13
C PHE A 254 -6.60 18.53 -1.45
N PRO A 255 -7.42 19.55 -1.44
CA PRO A 255 -7.65 20.59 -0.43
C PRO A 255 -9.03 20.53 0.27
N TYR A 256 -9.76 19.42 0.26
CA TYR A 256 -11.16 19.34 0.65
C TYR A 256 -11.41 18.71 2.02
N LEU A 257 -10.49 18.88 2.97
CA LEU A 257 -10.59 18.31 4.32
C LEU A 257 -11.87 18.70 5.05
N ASP A 258 -12.47 19.84 4.70
CA ASP A 258 -13.68 20.36 5.33
C ASP A 258 -14.97 19.95 4.60
N ASN A 259 -14.87 19.19 3.51
CA ASN A 259 -15.99 18.82 2.66
C ASN A 259 -15.80 17.41 2.09
N TYR A 260 -16.45 16.44 2.69
CA TYR A 260 -16.29 15.03 2.34
C TYR A 260 -17.59 14.27 2.47
N TYR A 261 -17.66 13.09 1.87
CA TYR A 261 -18.79 12.19 1.94
C TYR A 261 -18.50 11.04 2.91
N CYS A 262 -19.53 10.66 3.67
CA CYS A 262 -19.50 9.46 4.51
C CYS A 262 -20.68 8.54 4.20
N GLU A 263 -20.43 7.22 4.30
CA GLU A 263 -21.47 6.25 4.55
C GLU A 263 -21.77 6.24 6.04
N VAL A 264 -22.97 6.62 6.40
CA VAL A 264 -23.44 6.58 7.79
C VAL A 264 -24.15 5.26 8.06
N ARG A 265 -23.84 4.66 9.19
CA ARG A 265 -24.41 3.41 9.71
C ARG A 265 -24.95 3.67 11.11
N ALA A 266 -26.25 3.84 11.23
CA ALA A 266 -26.92 4.01 12.52
C ALA A 266 -27.46 2.66 13.01
N HIS A 267 -26.89 2.13 14.09
CA HIS A 267 -27.27 0.84 14.67
C HIS A 267 -28.62 0.96 15.38
N LEU A 268 -29.59 0.14 14.98
CA LEU A 268 -30.88 0.09 15.62
C LEU A 268 -30.80 -0.71 16.93
N LYS A 269 -31.35 -0.14 17.98
CA LYS A 269 -31.49 -0.90 19.23
C LYS A 269 -32.36 -2.14 19.00
N THR A 270 -31.83 -3.28 19.41
CA THR A 270 -32.63 -4.50 19.48
C THR A 270 -33.63 -4.36 20.62
N GLU A 271 -34.92 -4.50 20.34
CA GLU A 271 -35.90 -4.64 21.42
C GLU A 271 -35.48 -5.80 22.28
N LYS A 272 -35.20 -5.56 23.57
CA LYS A 272 -35.04 -6.65 24.52
C LYS A 272 -36.34 -7.42 24.52
N SER A 273 -36.35 -8.62 24.01
CA SER A 273 -37.43 -9.57 24.23
C SER A 273 -37.65 -9.67 25.73
N SER A 274 -38.79 -9.14 26.18
CA SER A 274 -39.23 -9.18 27.57
C SER A 274 -39.58 -10.60 27.96
#